data_634ea87d0ed20f004eb3a642708d0ec4
#
_entry.id   634ea87d0ed20f004eb3a642708d0ec4
#
_cell.length_a   1.000
_cell.length_b   1.000
_cell.length_c   1.000
_cell.angle_alpha   90.00
_cell.angle_beta   90.00
_cell.angle_gamma   90.00
#
_symmetry.space_group_name_H-M   'P 1'
#
loop_
_entity.id
_entity.type
_entity.pdbx_description
1 polymer ?
#
loop_
_entity_poly.entity_id
_entity_poly.type
_entity_poly.pdbx_seq_one_letter_code
_entity_poly.pdbx_strand_id
1 'polypeptide(L)'
;MLLKKKKRGELMKLKNILILILCIVLCPPIVMAVSDNTVYTEFTGGNSSSTGNGTEQSPYNLFEDALNAVEDGGTICVGEKGAFVNSSDDKPLVINKNVTITSKSDTAPEISIRKAGVVLGGNVSFKNVVLSLVNGNHALIATNGYTLTLDNVTYFQNTREVHIVGGTLYDKNGVSLSPTVGEKSKIVLSGNKTHFGNIYAGSINGTFDKDVEIDINGVTGKNIGKVYSCGAEEGYYNSDNFLDPNNEPTAPTADSAVYGVTGNVNINLSNSPIGEIDGDCGSCRANVSVVTEYQYSSAMKNIGLLTVDSGMLELTEINDDVNVKINSNGILDMSNLGECSVNDFYGGGTLVLAKDGLLTVNGTLSGVTEFQTSGGVNSSGVAEYDRLYIKTSKGDGSFTFNPYATQSDM
;
A
#
# COMPACT_ATOMS: atom_id res chain seq x y z
N MET A 1 -66.76 -15.81 32.31
CA MET A 1 -66.44 -16.03 30.85
C MET A 1 -65.10 -15.40 30.43
N LEU A 2 -64.67 -14.33 31.02
CA LEU A 2 -63.39 -13.63 30.71
C LEU A 2 -62.09 -14.40 31.09
N LEU A 3 -62.07 -15.16 32.15
CA LEU A 3 -60.90 -15.92 32.62
C LEU A 3 -60.54 -17.12 31.71
N LYS A 4 -61.51 -17.72 31.02
CA LYS A 4 -61.25 -18.80 30.04
C LYS A 4 -60.65 -18.30 28.74
N LYS A 5 -60.91 -17.06 28.31
CA LYS A 5 -60.34 -16.45 27.11
C LYS A 5 -58.85 -16.06 27.34
N LYS A 6 -58.47 -15.58 28.54
CA LYS A 6 -57.10 -15.23 28.87
C LYS A 6 -56.15 -16.42 28.90
N LYS A 7 -56.58 -17.54 29.52
CA LYS A 7 -55.80 -18.81 29.54
C LYS A 7 -55.59 -19.39 28.13
N ARG A 8 -56.56 -19.26 27.22
CA ARG A 8 -56.46 -19.78 25.85
C ARG A 8 -55.47 -18.98 24.99
N GLY A 9 -55.38 -17.66 25.22
CA GLY A 9 -54.43 -16.78 24.53
C GLY A 9 -52.98 -17.02 24.98
N GLU A 10 -52.76 -17.28 26.28
CA GLU A 10 -51.43 -17.61 26.79
C GLU A 10 -50.96 -18.99 26.33
N LEU A 11 -51.85 -19.97 26.30
CA LEU A 11 -51.55 -21.32 25.81
C LEU A 11 -51.18 -21.31 24.30
N MET A 12 -51.86 -20.46 23.50
CA MET A 12 -51.51 -20.30 22.08
C MET A 12 -50.16 -19.61 21.86
N LYS A 13 -49.83 -18.63 22.69
CA LYS A 13 -48.51 -18.00 22.65
C LYS A 13 -47.38 -18.96 23.02
N LEU A 14 -47.61 -19.80 24.07
CA LEU A 14 -46.66 -20.81 24.48
C LEU A 14 -46.46 -21.89 23.41
N LYS A 15 -47.51 -22.30 22.73
CA LYS A 15 -47.49 -23.28 21.65
C LYS A 15 -46.69 -22.75 20.43
N ASN A 16 -46.86 -21.48 20.10
CA ASN A 16 -46.12 -20.83 18.99
C ASN A 16 -44.65 -20.65 19.34
N ILE A 17 -44.33 -20.32 20.58
CA ILE A 17 -42.93 -20.24 21.05
C ILE A 17 -42.29 -21.62 21.05
N LEU A 18 -43.00 -22.66 21.48
CA LEU A 18 -42.50 -24.03 21.48
C LEU A 18 -42.24 -24.54 20.04
N ILE A 19 -43.13 -24.22 19.10
CA ILE A 19 -42.93 -24.54 17.67
C ILE A 19 -41.73 -23.81 17.09
N LEU A 20 -41.52 -22.52 17.44
CA LEU A 20 -40.38 -21.76 16.98
C LEU A 20 -39.06 -22.32 17.52
N ILE A 21 -39.04 -22.72 18.81
CA ILE A 21 -37.87 -23.35 19.42
C ILE A 21 -37.60 -24.72 18.78
N LEU A 22 -38.64 -25.49 18.51
CA LEU A 22 -38.52 -26.81 17.88
C LEU A 22 -38.01 -26.69 16.42
N CYS A 23 -38.41 -25.65 15.67
CA CYS A 23 -37.88 -25.37 14.34
C CYS A 23 -36.39 -24.95 14.37
N ILE A 24 -35.96 -24.24 15.42
CA ILE A 24 -34.53 -23.84 15.58
C ILE A 24 -33.68 -25.07 15.99
N VAL A 25 -34.22 -25.99 16.79
CA VAL A 25 -33.51 -27.20 17.27
C VAL A 25 -33.49 -28.29 16.22
N LEU A 26 -34.51 -28.38 15.35
CA LEU A 26 -34.60 -29.38 14.28
C LEU A 26 -34.04 -28.89 12.94
N CYS A 27 -33.71 -27.60 12.79
CA CYS A 27 -32.86 -27.16 11.71
C CYS A 27 -31.46 -27.70 12.01
N PRO A 28 -30.95 -28.72 11.29
CA PRO A 28 -29.53 -29.03 11.43
C PRO A 28 -28.80 -27.69 11.17
N PRO A 29 -27.78 -27.36 11.98
CA PRO A 29 -26.91 -26.23 11.58
C PRO A 29 -26.58 -26.56 10.13
N ILE A 30 -26.92 -25.64 9.21
CA ILE A 30 -26.31 -25.61 7.92
C ILE A 30 -24.87 -25.28 8.27
N VAL A 31 -24.11 -26.30 8.62
CA VAL A 31 -22.67 -26.28 8.44
C VAL A 31 -22.57 -26.14 6.94
N MET A 32 -22.50 -24.88 6.46
CA MET A 32 -21.83 -24.68 5.21
C MET A 32 -20.47 -25.33 5.46
N ALA A 33 -20.29 -26.52 4.92
CA ALA A 33 -18.97 -27.01 4.64
C ALA A 33 -18.38 -25.89 3.80
N VAL A 34 -17.56 -25.06 4.41
CA VAL A 34 -16.55 -24.28 3.70
C VAL A 34 -15.81 -25.42 3.01
N SER A 35 -16.12 -25.65 1.74
CA SER A 35 -15.30 -26.50 0.91
C SER A 35 -13.93 -25.85 1.06
N ASP A 36 -13.01 -26.59 1.63
CA ASP A 36 -11.65 -26.11 1.82
C ASP A 36 -11.08 -26.00 0.41
N ASN A 37 -11.36 -24.84 -0.24
CA ASN A 37 -10.95 -24.55 -1.63
C ASN A 37 -9.45 -24.25 -1.62
N THR A 38 -8.70 -25.18 -1.02
CA THR A 38 -7.25 -25.12 -0.90
C THR A 38 -6.64 -26.09 -1.90
N VAL A 39 -5.80 -25.54 -2.74
CA VAL A 39 -5.00 -26.28 -3.73
C VAL A 39 -3.53 -26.21 -3.30
N TYR A 40 -2.83 -27.32 -3.39
CA TYR A 40 -1.42 -27.40 -3.01
C TYR A 40 -0.53 -27.45 -4.24
N THR A 41 0.61 -26.73 -4.16
CA THR A 41 1.67 -26.76 -5.18
C THR A 41 3.02 -26.89 -4.50
N GLU A 42 3.89 -27.71 -5.08
CA GLU A 42 5.27 -27.87 -4.61
C GLU A 42 6.16 -28.37 -5.76
N PHE A 43 7.29 -27.72 -5.96
CA PHE A 43 8.26 -28.14 -6.97
C PHE A 43 8.96 -29.44 -6.54
N THR A 44 8.70 -30.53 -7.25
CA THR A 44 9.24 -31.87 -6.93
C THR A 44 10.51 -32.22 -7.68
N GLY A 45 11.03 -31.32 -8.53
CA GLY A 45 12.20 -31.56 -9.37
C GLY A 45 11.87 -32.36 -10.64
N GLY A 46 12.51 -32.05 -11.75
CA GLY A 46 12.29 -32.71 -13.04
C GLY A 46 11.25 -32.01 -13.92
N ASN A 47 11.20 -32.36 -15.15
CA ASN A 47 10.56 -31.75 -16.30
C ASN A 47 9.22 -31.07 -16.08
N SER A 48 9.00 -30.06 -16.86
CA SER A 48 7.85 -29.25 -17.21
C SER A 48 6.48 -29.96 -17.41
N SER A 49 6.28 -31.16 -16.92
CA SER A 49 4.99 -31.85 -17.03
C SER A 49 4.17 -31.69 -15.76
N SER A 50 2.91 -31.33 -15.93
CA SER A 50 1.92 -31.33 -14.87
C SER A 50 1.85 -32.69 -14.19
N THR A 51 2.18 -32.72 -12.91
CA THR A 51 2.06 -33.89 -12.05
C THR A 51 1.33 -33.48 -10.76
N GLY A 52 0.70 -34.43 -10.12
CA GLY A 52 -0.11 -34.18 -8.92
C GLY A 52 -1.58 -33.88 -9.26
N ASN A 53 -2.38 -33.77 -8.22
CA ASN A 53 -3.81 -33.48 -8.30
C ASN A 53 -4.27 -32.33 -7.40
N GLY A 54 -3.30 -31.57 -6.87
CA GLY A 54 -3.56 -30.40 -6.02
C GLY A 54 -3.94 -30.69 -4.59
N THR A 55 -3.89 -31.95 -4.16
CA THR A 55 -4.04 -32.30 -2.74
C THR A 55 -2.71 -32.12 -2.00
N GLU A 56 -2.78 -32.05 -0.67
CA GLU A 56 -1.59 -31.93 0.17
C GLU A 56 -0.61 -33.11 -0.02
N GLN A 57 -1.13 -34.31 -0.25
CA GLN A 57 -0.34 -35.53 -0.46
C GLN A 57 0.17 -35.67 -1.89
N SER A 58 -0.44 -34.96 -2.84
CA SER A 58 -0.07 -34.97 -4.26
C SER A 58 -0.21 -33.58 -4.84
N PRO A 59 0.66 -32.61 -4.41
CA PRO A 59 0.60 -31.22 -4.86
C PRO A 59 0.90 -31.11 -6.35
N TYR A 60 0.34 -30.09 -7.00
CA TYR A 60 0.74 -29.76 -8.36
C TYR A 60 2.23 -29.38 -8.43
N ASN A 61 2.92 -29.85 -9.46
CA ASN A 61 4.33 -29.51 -9.69
C ASN A 61 4.50 -28.12 -10.31
N LEU A 62 3.49 -27.62 -11.02
CA LEU A 62 3.50 -26.32 -11.66
C LEU A 62 2.53 -25.36 -10.96
N PHE A 63 2.97 -24.12 -10.78
CA PHE A 63 2.14 -23.08 -10.16
C PHE A 63 0.93 -22.71 -11.02
N GLU A 64 1.07 -22.74 -12.36
CA GLU A 64 -0.03 -22.49 -13.29
C GLU A 64 -1.15 -23.53 -13.16
N ASP A 65 -0.82 -24.79 -12.87
CA ASP A 65 -1.82 -25.82 -12.66
C ASP A 65 -2.62 -25.57 -11.38
N ALA A 66 -1.94 -25.12 -10.32
CA ALA A 66 -2.60 -24.71 -9.08
C ALA A 66 -3.49 -23.47 -9.32
N LEU A 67 -3.03 -22.48 -10.09
CA LEU A 67 -3.82 -21.30 -10.47
C LEU A 67 -5.06 -21.68 -11.29
N ASN A 68 -4.92 -22.64 -12.20
CA ASN A 68 -6.03 -23.12 -13.02
C ASN A 68 -7.07 -23.89 -12.18
N ALA A 69 -6.60 -24.71 -11.23
CA ALA A 69 -7.43 -25.60 -10.43
C ALA A 69 -8.14 -24.89 -9.27
N VAL A 70 -7.51 -23.86 -8.65
CA VAL A 70 -8.13 -23.14 -7.54
C VAL A 70 -9.40 -22.43 -8.03
N GLU A 71 -10.45 -22.48 -7.22
CA GLU A 71 -11.67 -21.72 -7.50
C GLU A 71 -11.47 -20.23 -7.15
N ASP A 72 -12.36 -19.39 -7.64
CA ASP A 72 -12.35 -17.96 -7.29
C ASP A 72 -12.57 -17.79 -5.77
N GLY A 73 -11.71 -16.97 -5.14
CA GLY A 73 -11.69 -16.80 -3.68
C GLY A 73 -10.96 -17.89 -2.90
N GLY A 74 -10.38 -18.89 -3.58
CA GLY A 74 -9.68 -20.00 -2.94
C GLY A 74 -8.24 -19.69 -2.51
N THR A 75 -7.58 -20.72 -2.01
CA THR A 75 -6.21 -20.63 -1.48
C THR A 75 -5.28 -21.58 -2.22
N ILE A 76 -4.10 -21.07 -2.59
CA ILE A 76 -2.97 -21.88 -3.05
C ILE A 76 -1.95 -21.96 -1.93
N CYS A 77 -1.71 -23.18 -1.45
CA CYS A 77 -0.73 -23.47 -0.41
C CYS A 77 0.57 -23.96 -1.05
N VAL A 78 1.64 -23.20 -0.88
CA VAL A 78 2.97 -23.51 -1.44
C VAL A 78 3.77 -24.32 -0.46
N GLY A 79 4.27 -25.48 -0.92
CA GLY A 79 5.11 -26.36 -0.12
C GLY A 79 6.53 -25.83 0.07
N GLU A 80 7.31 -26.51 0.93
CA GLU A 80 8.66 -26.06 1.35
C GLU A 80 9.67 -25.93 0.20
N LYS A 81 9.52 -26.73 -0.85
CA LYS A 81 10.41 -26.69 -2.01
C LYS A 81 10.03 -25.57 -3.01
N GLY A 82 9.05 -24.74 -2.65
CA GLY A 82 8.59 -23.66 -3.48
C GLY A 82 7.68 -24.09 -4.64
N ALA A 83 7.43 -23.15 -5.54
CA ALA A 83 6.62 -23.36 -6.73
C ALA A 83 7.30 -22.73 -7.96
N PHE A 84 6.93 -23.21 -9.12
CA PHE A 84 7.57 -22.81 -10.37
C PHE A 84 6.56 -22.56 -11.48
N VAL A 85 6.74 -21.42 -12.20
CA VAL A 85 6.04 -21.07 -13.43
C VAL A 85 6.93 -21.44 -14.61
N ASN A 86 6.51 -22.40 -15.43
CA ASN A 86 7.38 -22.99 -16.45
C ASN A 86 7.46 -22.22 -17.75
N SER A 87 6.52 -21.35 -18.02
CA SER A 87 6.47 -20.62 -19.27
C SER A 87 7.53 -19.50 -19.30
N SER A 88 8.45 -19.59 -20.23
CA SER A 88 9.56 -18.63 -20.44
C SER A 88 9.27 -17.62 -21.54
N ASP A 89 7.99 -17.32 -21.80
CA ASP A 89 7.65 -16.25 -22.74
C ASP A 89 7.75 -14.88 -22.05
N ASP A 90 7.98 -13.83 -22.84
CA ASP A 90 8.13 -12.45 -22.37
C ASP A 90 6.81 -11.81 -21.93
N LYS A 91 5.70 -12.58 -21.89
CA LYS A 91 4.40 -12.08 -21.42
C LYS A 91 4.29 -12.15 -19.92
N PRO A 92 3.57 -11.22 -19.29
CA PRO A 92 3.32 -11.31 -17.86
C PRO A 92 2.44 -12.53 -17.51
N LEU A 93 2.60 -13.05 -16.31
CA LEU A 93 1.65 -14.00 -15.73
C LEU A 93 0.37 -13.24 -15.37
N VAL A 94 -0.77 -13.67 -15.91
CA VAL A 94 -2.07 -13.07 -15.58
C VAL A 94 -2.79 -13.94 -14.55
N ILE A 95 -3.16 -13.35 -13.40
CA ILE A 95 -3.92 -14.03 -12.35
C ILE A 95 -5.36 -13.51 -12.38
N ASN A 96 -6.25 -14.25 -13.06
CA ASN A 96 -7.64 -13.85 -13.35
C ASN A 96 -8.65 -14.20 -12.24
N LYS A 97 -8.20 -14.50 -11.06
CA LYS A 97 -9.04 -14.94 -9.94
C LYS A 97 -8.72 -14.17 -8.68
N ASN A 98 -9.72 -14.06 -7.81
CA ASN A 98 -9.47 -13.73 -6.42
C ASN A 98 -8.78 -14.94 -5.76
N VAL A 99 -7.57 -14.77 -5.23
CA VAL A 99 -6.81 -15.89 -4.69
C VAL A 99 -5.89 -15.46 -3.57
N THR A 100 -5.76 -16.30 -2.55
CA THR A 100 -4.74 -16.20 -1.52
C THR A 100 -3.65 -17.23 -1.80
N ILE A 101 -2.41 -16.77 -1.89
CA ILE A 101 -1.21 -17.61 -2.09
C ILE A 101 -0.40 -17.53 -0.82
N THR A 102 -0.19 -18.67 -0.16
CA THR A 102 0.43 -18.69 1.16
C THR A 102 1.39 -19.88 1.32
N SER A 103 2.29 -19.77 2.28
CA SER A 103 3.16 -20.89 2.67
C SER A 103 2.41 -21.94 3.47
N LYS A 104 2.80 -23.19 3.28
CA LYS A 104 2.40 -24.31 4.15
C LYS A 104 3.16 -24.32 5.48
N SER A 105 4.33 -23.73 5.52
CA SER A 105 5.24 -23.76 6.68
C SER A 105 5.60 -22.34 7.13
N ASP A 106 6.25 -22.24 8.29
CA ASP A 106 6.78 -20.96 8.80
C ASP A 106 7.99 -20.45 7.99
N THR A 107 8.58 -21.30 7.15
CA THR A 107 9.57 -20.88 6.16
C THR A 107 8.88 -20.32 4.94
N ALA A 108 9.34 -19.18 4.46
CA ALA A 108 8.79 -18.56 3.24
C ALA A 108 9.35 -19.28 1.99
N PRO A 109 8.58 -20.14 1.32
CA PRO A 109 9.02 -20.82 0.12
C PRO A 109 9.12 -19.85 -1.06
N GLU A 110 10.00 -20.17 -2.00
CA GLU A 110 10.18 -19.40 -3.22
C GLU A 110 9.14 -19.75 -4.27
N ILE A 111 8.51 -18.74 -4.85
CA ILE A 111 7.70 -18.86 -6.07
C ILE A 111 8.52 -18.27 -7.21
N SER A 112 9.07 -19.15 -8.05
CA SER A 112 9.90 -18.76 -9.18
C SER A 112 9.05 -18.54 -10.44
N ILE A 113 8.93 -17.28 -10.86
CA ILE A 113 8.13 -16.86 -12.02
C ILE A 113 9.08 -16.43 -13.15
N ARG A 114 9.12 -17.22 -14.22
CA ARG A 114 9.93 -16.93 -15.43
C ARG A 114 9.19 -16.07 -16.44
N LYS A 115 8.49 -15.07 -15.98
CA LYS A 115 7.72 -14.13 -16.80
C LYS A 115 8.28 -12.72 -16.63
N ALA A 116 7.97 -11.83 -17.54
CA ALA A 116 8.31 -10.41 -17.45
C ALA A 116 7.65 -9.70 -16.27
N GLY A 117 6.63 -10.29 -15.66
CA GLY A 117 5.93 -9.75 -14.51
C GLY A 117 4.64 -10.49 -14.18
N VAL A 118 3.85 -9.90 -13.32
CA VAL A 118 2.52 -10.38 -12.92
C VAL A 118 1.50 -9.29 -13.17
N VAL A 119 0.35 -9.61 -13.76
CA VAL A 119 -0.79 -8.70 -13.91
C VAL A 119 -2.02 -9.31 -13.24
N LEU A 120 -2.70 -8.53 -12.43
CA LEU A 120 -3.89 -8.99 -11.74
C LEU A 120 -5.15 -8.83 -12.64
N GLY A 121 -5.98 -9.85 -12.64
CA GLY A 121 -7.34 -9.88 -13.16
C GLY A 121 -8.36 -10.24 -12.08
N GLY A 122 -7.96 -10.24 -10.82
CA GLY A 122 -8.73 -10.41 -9.59
C GLY A 122 -7.93 -9.93 -8.38
N ASN A 123 -8.51 -9.98 -7.19
CA ASN A 123 -7.82 -9.62 -5.95
C ASN A 123 -6.85 -10.74 -5.55
N VAL A 124 -5.58 -10.41 -5.36
CA VAL A 124 -4.52 -11.39 -5.04
C VAL A 124 -3.83 -11.04 -3.74
N SER A 125 -3.69 -12.03 -2.88
CA SER A 125 -2.94 -11.94 -1.64
C SER A 125 -1.79 -12.94 -1.63
N PHE A 126 -0.56 -12.45 -1.49
CA PHE A 126 0.61 -13.27 -1.19
C PHE A 126 0.95 -13.12 0.30
N LYS A 127 1.19 -14.24 0.97
CA LYS A 127 1.51 -14.26 2.40
C LYS A 127 2.68 -15.19 2.68
N ASN A 128 3.69 -14.69 3.37
CA ASN A 128 4.83 -15.48 3.85
C ASN A 128 5.48 -16.32 2.73
N VAL A 129 5.77 -15.69 1.59
CA VAL A 129 6.44 -16.30 0.44
C VAL A 129 7.56 -15.39 -0.08
N VAL A 130 8.49 -15.96 -0.83
CA VAL A 130 9.51 -15.23 -1.58
C VAL A 130 9.13 -15.24 -3.06
N LEU A 131 9.06 -14.08 -3.68
CA LEU A 131 8.81 -13.96 -5.12
C LEU A 131 10.15 -13.87 -5.85
N SER A 132 10.40 -14.78 -6.78
CA SER A 132 11.57 -14.77 -7.65
C SER A 132 11.10 -14.59 -9.09
N LEU A 133 11.22 -13.37 -9.60
CA LEU A 133 10.93 -13.08 -10.98
C LEU A 133 12.24 -13.19 -11.78
N VAL A 134 12.38 -14.28 -12.53
CA VAL A 134 13.70 -14.79 -12.99
C VAL A 134 14.11 -14.21 -14.34
N ASN A 135 13.23 -13.46 -15.00
CA ASN A 135 13.50 -12.96 -16.34
C ASN A 135 13.99 -11.51 -16.29
N GLY A 136 15.29 -11.29 -16.07
CA GLY A 136 15.93 -9.98 -16.06
C GLY A 136 16.19 -9.39 -14.67
N ASN A 137 16.57 -8.11 -14.62
CA ASN A 137 16.99 -7.41 -13.39
C ASN A 137 15.83 -6.70 -12.70
N HIS A 138 14.78 -6.35 -13.43
CA HIS A 138 13.61 -5.65 -12.95
C HIS A 138 12.35 -6.39 -13.37
N ALA A 139 11.39 -6.49 -12.46
CA ALA A 139 10.11 -7.12 -12.75
C ALA A 139 8.98 -6.31 -12.14
N LEU A 140 7.78 -6.46 -12.69
CA LEU A 140 6.61 -5.69 -12.33
C LEU A 140 5.49 -6.58 -11.80
N ILE A 141 4.80 -6.10 -10.76
CA ILE A 141 3.50 -6.62 -10.35
C ILE A 141 2.49 -5.50 -10.52
N ALA A 142 1.59 -5.63 -11.50
CA ALA A 142 0.56 -4.63 -11.79
C ALA A 142 -0.78 -5.03 -11.17
N THR A 143 -1.34 -4.15 -10.36
CA THR A 143 -2.63 -4.37 -9.72
C THR A 143 -3.80 -4.27 -10.69
N ASN A 144 -3.66 -3.46 -11.73
CA ASN A 144 -4.61 -3.38 -12.83
C ASN A 144 -6.07 -3.11 -12.38
N GLY A 145 -6.25 -2.29 -11.34
CA GLY A 145 -7.58 -1.98 -10.79
C GLY A 145 -8.12 -2.99 -9.79
N TYR A 146 -7.29 -3.90 -9.31
CA TYR A 146 -7.63 -4.89 -8.28
C TYR A 146 -6.80 -4.66 -7.01
N THR A 147 -7.06 -5.47 -5.98
CA THR A 147 -6.30 -5.43 -4.73
C THR A 147 -5.13 -6.41 -4.77
N LEU A 148 -3.94 -5.89 -4.50
CA LEU A 148 -2.73 -6.67 -4.21
C LEU A 148 -2.43 -6.57 -2.71
N THR A 149 -2.37 -7.69 -2.02
CA THR A 149 -1.92 -7.76 -0.63
C THR A 149 -0.61 -8.54 -0.56
N LEU A 150 0.40 -7.95 0.06
CA LEU A 150 1.72 -8.55 0.28
C LEU A 150 2.02 -8.50 1.78
N ASP A 151 1.93 -9.65 2.45
CA ASP A 151 2.13 -9.79 3.88
C ASP A 151 3.34 -10.68 4.19
N ASN A 152 4.41 -10.11 4.73
CA ASN A 152 5.69 -10.78 4.90
C ASN A 152 6.23 -11.41 3.61
N VAL A 153 6.13 -10.67 2.51
CA VAL A 153 6.60 -11.08 1.18
C VAL A 153 7.86 -10.33 0.83
N THR A 154 8.85 -11.07 0.36
CA THR A 154 10.12 -10.50 -0.12
C THR A 154 10.39 -11.02 -1.52
N TYR A 155 11.31 -10.38 -2.24
CA TYR A 155 11.82 -10.91 -3.48
C TYR A 155 13.26 -11.41 -3.31
N PHE A 156 13.67 -12.28 -4.22
CA PHE A 156 15.03 -12.85 -4.19
C PHE A 156 16.08 -11.79 -4.58
N GLN A 157 16.90 -11.35 -3.64
CA GLN A 157 17.71 -10.14 -3.70
C GLN A 157 19.00 -10.21 -4.56
N ASN A 158 19.30 -11.27 -5.24
CA ASN A 158 20.54 -11.38 -6.01
C ASN A 158 20.53 -10.59 -7.33
N THR A 159 20.54 -9.26 -7.26
CA THR A 159 20.61 -8.31 -8.39
C THR A 159 19.29 -7.94 -9.10
N ARG A 160 18.16 -8.28 -8.54
CA ARG A 160 16.86 -8.07 -9.19
C ARG A 160 15.93 -7.29 -8.28
N GLU A 161 15.19 -6.38 -8.86
CA GLU A 161 14.18 -5.61 -8.16
C GLU A 161 12.78 -5.93 -8.68
N VAL A 162 11.83 -6.05 -7.77
CA VAL A 162 10.42 -6.18 -8.09
C VAL A 162 9.73 -4.88 -7.73
N HIS A 163 9.16 -4.22 -8.72
CA HIS A 163 8.41 -2.99 -8.55
C HIS A 163 6.91 -3.26 -8.59
N ILE A 164 6.13 -2.43 -7.91
CA ILE A 164 4.68 -2.55 -7.87
C ILE A 164 4.07 -1.40 -8.67
N VAL A 165 3.06 -1.73 -9.49
CA VAL A 165 2.36 -0.79 -10.37
C VAL A 165 0.88 -0.80 -10.01
N GLY A 166 0.35 0.34 -9.59
CA GLY A 166 -1.08 0.50 -9.25
C GLY A 166 -1.99 0.45 -10.48
N GLY A 167 -1.50 0.87 -11.62
CA GLY A 167 -2.25 0.84 -12.88
C GLY A 167 -2.03 -0.43 -13.68
N THR A 168 -2.17 -0.26 -15.00
CA THR A 168 -2.10 -1.31 -16.02
C THR A 168 -0.74 -1.29 -16.71
N LEU A 169 -0.33 -2.43 -17.24
CA LEU A 169 0.79 -2.52 -18.17
C LEU A 169 0.26 -2.42 -19.59
N TYR A 170 0.79 -1.47 -20.35
CA TYR A 170 0.50 -1.34 -21.78
C TYR A 170 1.73 -1.75 -22.58
N ASP A 171 1.52 -2.29 -23.78
CA ASP A 171 2.61 -2.47 -24.73
C ASP A 171 3.02 -1.11 -25.36
N LYS A 172 4.06 -1.10 -26.18
CA LYS A 172 4.55 0.11 -26.86
C LYS A 172 3.53 0.74 -27.84
N ASN A 173 2.48 0.03 -28.20
CA ASN A 173 1.40 0.52 -29.05
C ASN A 173 0.21 1.03 -28.20
N GLY A 174 0.32 1.05 -26.88
CA GLY A 174 -0.74 1.43 -25.96
C GLY A 174 -1.84 0.37 -25.82
N VAL A 175 -1.56 -0.88 -26.14
CA VAL A 175 -2.50 -1.99 -25.94
C VAL A 175 -2.28 -2.58 -24.56
N SER A 176 -3.36 -2.69 -23.77
CA SER A 176 -3.30 -3.31 -22.44
C SER A 176 -2.87 -4.77 -22.52
N LEU A 177 -1.91 -5.15 -21.67
CA LEU A 177 -1.48 -6.53 -21.50
C LEU A 177 -2.45 -7.36 -20.64
N SER A 178 -3.48 -6.73 -20.09
CA SER A 178 -4.54 -7.38 -19.35
C SER A 178 -5.87 -7.32 -20.09
N PRO A 179 -6.66 -8.41 -20.10
CA PRO A 179 -7.95 -8.45 -20.77
C PRO A 179 -9.03 -7.62 -20.06
N THR A 180 -8.88 -7.40 -18.76
CA THR A 180 -9.85 -6.68 -17.94
C THR A 180 -9.13 -5.75 -16.95
N VAL A 181 -9.69 -4.57 -16.75
CA VAL A 181 -9.23 -3.61 -15.74
C VAL A 181 -10.30 -3.53 -14.66
N GLY A 182 -9.88 -3.63 -13.39
CA GLY A 182 -10.78 -3.47 -12.24
C GLY A 182 -11.20 -2.01 -12.01
N GLU A 183 -11.96 -1.77 -10.96
CA GLU A 183 -12.55 -0.45 -10.71
C GLU A 183 -11.71 0.45 -9.81
N LYS A 184 -10.87 -0.14 -8.95
CA LYS A 184 -10.00 0.59 -8.02
C LYS A 184 -8.78 -0.24 -7.71
N SER A 185 -7.60 0.36 -7.81
CA SER A 185 -6.37 -0.28 -7.36
C SER A 185 -6.16 -0.09 -5.88
N LYS A 186 -5.83 -1.20 -5.20
CA LYS A 186 -5.40 -1.16 -3.82
C LYS A 186 -4.12 -1.99 -3.63
N ILE A 187 -3.08 -1.36 -3.10
CA ILE A 187 -1.81 -2.00 -2.73
C ILE A 187 -1.74 -2.02 -1.22
N VAL A 188 -1.66 -3.21 -0.63
CA VAL A 188 -1.52 -3.40 0.81
C VAL A 188 -0.21 -4.11 1.10
N LEU A 189 0.72 -3.42 1.73
CA LEU A 189 2.01 -3.98 2.14
C LEU A 189 2.02 -4.07 3.67
N SER A 190 2.33 -5.25 4.19
CA SER A 190 2.39 -5.46 5.63
C SER A 190 3.50 -6.43 6.02
N GLY A 191 3.89 -6.35 7.29
CA GLY A 191 4.89 -7.23 7.88
C GLY A 191 6.33 -6.77 7.68
N ASN A 192 7.16 -7.04 8.67
CA ASN A 192 8.53 -6.55 8.76
C ASN A 192 9.51 -7.19 7.77
N LYS A 193 9.10 -8.27 7.10
CA LYS A 193 9.90 -8.92 6.04
C LYS A 193 9.54 -8.44 4.64
N THR A 194 8.47 -7.67 4.48
CA THR A 194 8.05 -7.18 3.17
C THR A 194 9.08 -6.24 2.59
N HIS A 195 9.55 -6.55 1.38
CA HIS A 195 10.61 -5.84 0.70
C HIS A 195 10.33 -5.79 -0.80
N PHE A 196 10.28 -4.58 -1.37
CA PHE A 196 10.05 -4.32 -2.80
C PHE A 196 10.85 -3.09 -3.25
N GLY A 197 11.06 -2.97 -4.55
CA GLY A 197 11.62 -1.78 -5.18
C GLY A 197 10.63 -0.60 -5.14
N ASN A 198 10.55 0.14 -6.21
CA ASN A 198 9.66 1.30 -6.29
C ASN A 198 8.18 0.89 -6.42
N ILE A 199 7.30 1.77 -5.96
CA ILE A 199 5.85 1.67 -6.15
C ILE A 199 5.42 2.83 -7.05
N TYR A 200 4.76 2.51 -8.15
CA TYR A 200 4.18 3.47 -9.08
C TYR A 200 2.65 3.39 -8.98
N ALA A 201 1.98 4.46 -8.58
CA ALA A 201 0.52 4.46 -8.47
C ALA A 201 -0.17 4.33 -9.84
N GLY A 202 0.41 4.89 -10.89
CA GLY A 202 -0.13 4.85 -12.25
C GLY A 202 0.23 3.59 -13.03
N SER A 203 0.07 3.68 -14.35
CA SER A 203 0.36 2.61 -15.32
C SER A 203 1.78 2.70 -15.85
N ILE A 204 2.24 1.64 -16.47
CA ILE A 204 3.41 1.68 -17.33
C ILE A 204 2.93 1.97 -18.76
N ASN A 205 3.47 3.04 -19.34
CA ASN A 205 3.22 3.47 -20.71
C ASN A 205 1.77 3.82 -21.06
N GLY A 206 1.06 4.40 -20.10
CA GLY A 206 -0.31 4.87 -20.31
C GLY A 206 -0.89 5.53 -19.06
N THR A 207 -2.05 6.13 -19.23
CA THR A 207 -2.81 6.71 -18.11
C THR A 207 -3.62 5.64 -17.36
N PHE A 208 -3.84 5.85 -16.09
CA PHE A 208 -4.76 5.06 -15.27
C PHE A 208 -5.92 5.94 -14.80
N ASP A 209 -7.15 5.56 -15.14
CA ASP A 209 -8.34 6.37 -14.93
C ASP A 209 -9.14 6.04 -13.66
N LYS A 210 -8.55 5.26 -12.75
CA LYS A 210 -9.17 4.84 -11.50
C LYS A 210 -8.45 5.39 -10.28
N ASP A 211 -9.11 5.34 -9.14
CA ASP A 211 -8.49 5.63 -7.85
C ASP A 211 -7.43 4.59 -7.47
N VAL A 212 -6.40 5.05 -6.79
CA VAL A 212 -5.32 4.20 -6.27
C VAL A 212 -5.17 4.44 -4.77
N GLU A 213 -5.16 3.38 -4.02
CA GLU A 213 -4.91 3.38 -2.58
C GLU A 213 -3.67 2.54 -2.27
N ILE A 214 -2.72 3.10 -1.54
CA ILE A 214 -1.49 2.43 -1.14
C ILE A 214 -1.42 2.45 0.39
N ASP A 215 -1.60 1.29 0.99
CA ASP A 215 -1.53 1.09 2.44
C ASP A 215 -0.23 0.36 2.79
N ILE A 216 0.66 1.00 3.56
CA ILE A 216 1.92 0.42 4.00
C ILE A 216 1.92 0.38 5.53
N ASN A 217 1.92 -0.82 6.10
CA ASN A 217 1.75 -1.03 7.53
C ASN A 217 2.83 -1.94 8.13
N GLY A 218 3.63 -1.41 9.05
CA GLY A 218 4.65 -2.16 9.78
C GLY A 218 5.80 -2.68 8.91
N VAL A 219 6.00 -2.09 7.73
CA VAL A 219 7.15 -2.37 6.89
C VAL A 219 8.33 -1.55 7.38
N THR A 220 9.38 -2.21 7.83
CA THR A 220 10.50 -1.57 8.51
C THR A 220 11.70 -1.32 7.61
N GLY A 221 12.44 -0.26 7.89
CA GLY A 221 13.71 0.03 7.25
C GLY A 221 13.58 0.50 5.80
N LYS A 222 14.66 0.32 5.01
CA LYS A 222 14.71 0.66 3.58
C LYS A 222 14.14 -0.47 2.71
N ASN A 223 13.06 -1.08 3.14
CA ASN A 223 12.48 -2.25 2.48
C ASN A 223 11.56 -1.89 1.30
N ILE A 224 11.22 -0.61 1.17
CA ILE A 224 10.49 -0.09 0.02
C ILE A 224 11.38 1.00 -0.60
N GLY A 225 11.48 1.01 -1.91
CA GLY A 225 12.16 2.07 -2.64
C GLY A 225 11.39 3.39 -2.55
N LYS A 226 11.24 4.09 -3.64
CA LYS A 226 10.42 5.30 -3.70
C LYS A 226 8.97 4.96 -4.01
N VAL A 227 8.06 5.84 -3.56
CA VAL A 227 6.64 5.78 -3.92
C VAL A 227 6.33 6.95 -4.83
N TYR A 228 5.89 6.64 -6.06
CA TYR A 228 5.49 7.64 -7.06
C TYR A 228 3.97 7.69 -7.17
N SER A 229 3.38 8.88 -7.22
CA SER A 229 1.93 9.04 -7.42
C SER A 229 1.49 8.84 -8.87
N CYS A 230 2.40 8.56 -9.75
CA CYS A 230 2.19 8.34 -11.18
C CYS A 230 2.66 6.98 -11.67
N GLY A 231 2.57 6.78 -12.98
CA GLY A 231 3.14 5.63 -13.67
C GLY A 231 4.62 5.83 -14.00
N ALA A 232 5.13 5.00 -14.89
CA ALA A 232 6.48 5.11 -15.39
C ALA A 232 6.50 5.27 -16.92
N GLU A 233 7.57 5.91 -17.40
CA GLU A 233 7.77 6.25 -18.82
C GLU A 233 8.26 5.09 -19.68
N GLU A 234 8.26 5.40 -21.01
CA GLU A 234 8.71 4.58 -22.13
C GLU A 234 10.15 4.13 -21.98
N GLY A 235 10.64 3.30 -21.48
CA GLY A 235 12.00 2.74 -21.48
C GLY A 235 12.00 1.25 -21.22
N TYR A 236 10.81 0.74 -20.93
CA TYR A 236 10.64 -0.60 -20.41
C TYR A 236 10.25 -1.65 -21.47
N TYR A 237 10.53 -1.39 -22.73
CA TYR A 237 10.16 -2.27 -23.83
C TYR A 237 11.39 -2.77 -24.58
N ASN A 238 11.40 -4.06 -24.92
CA ASN A 238 12.36 -4.61 -25.86
C ASN A 238 11.88 -4.44 -27.31
N SER A 239 12.73 -4.83 -28.28
CA SER A 239 12.44 -4.75 -29.71
C SER A 239 11.17 -5.48 -30.14
N ASP A 240 10.69 -6.43 -29.35
CA ASP A 240 9.57 -7.32 -29.67
C ASP A 240 8.24 -6.92 -29.04
N ASN A 241 8.15 -5.71 -28.48
CA ASN A 241 6.96 -5.12 -27.82
C ASN A 241 6.64 -5.63 -26.42
N PHE A 242 7.52 -6.38 -25.79
CA PHE A 242 7.35 -6.82 -24.42
C PHE A 242 8.17 -5.98 -23.45
N LEU A 243 7.82 -6.06 -22.18
CA LEU A 243 8.59 -5.42 -21.12
C LEU A 243 10.03 -5.93 -21.14
N ASP A 244 10.99 -5.02 -21.20
CA ASP A 244 12.40 -5.39 -21.10
C ASP A 244 12.80 -5.47 -19.62
N PRO A 245 12.95 -6.67 -19.07
CA PRO A 245 13.25 -6.83 -17.66
C PRO A 245 14.67 -6.39 -17.28
N ASN A 246 15.48 -5.93 -18.22
CA ASN A 246 16.82 -5.41 -17.96
C ASN A 246 16.81 -3.88 -17.72
N ASN A 247 15.73 -3.20 -18.06
CA ASN A 247 15.58 -1.77 -17.87
C ASN A 247 14.74 -1.46 -16.63
N GLU A 248 15.23 -0.58 -15.78
CA GLU A 248 14.46 -0.04 -14.67
C GLU A 248 13.35 0.87 -15.20
N PRO A 249 12.11 0.79 -14.65
CA PRO A 249 11.08 1.76 -14.96
C PRO A 249 11.57 3.17 -14.61
N THR A 250 11.48 4.09 -15.54
CA THR A 250 11.91 5.46 -15.33
C THR A 250 10.76 6.28 -14.76
N ALA A 251 11.00 6.98 -13.66
CA ALA A 251 10.02 7.93 -13.14
C ALA A 251 9.76 9.02 -14.17
N PRO A 252 8.50 9.44 -14.37
CA PRO A 252 8.15 10.46 -15.34
C PRO A 252 8.81 11.79 -14.98
N THR A 253 9.16 12.56 -16.00
CA THR A 253 9.50 13.96 -15.83
C THR A 253 8.23 14.82 -15.77
N ALA A 254 8.29 15.99 -15.15
CA ALA A 254 7.15 16.89 -14.90
C ALA A 254 6.27 17.20 -16.13
N ASP A 255 6.81 17.02 -17.33
CA ASP A 255 6.11 17.29 -18.60
C ASP A 255 5.33 16.11 -19.16
N SER A 256 5.42 14.91 -18.56
CA SER A 256 4.78 13.72 -19.08
C SER A 256 3.36 13.49 -18.53
N ALA A 257 2.44 14.37 -18.87
CA ALA A 257 1.01 14.23 -18.56
C ALA A 257 0.35 12.92 -19.08
N VAL A 258 1.11 12.13 -19.84
CA VAL A 258 0.63 10.91 -20.54
C VAL A 258 0.57 9.70 -19.60
N TYR A 259 1.27 9.73 -18.47
CA TYR A 259 1.40 8.57 -17.56
C TYR A 259 0.75 8.79 -16.19
N GLY A 260 -0.14 9.76 -16.12
CA GLY A 260 -0.80 10.17 -14.88
C GLY A 260 -1.87 9.18 -14.41
N VAL A 261 -2.27 9.37 -13.17
CA VAL A 261 -3.50 8.84 -12.60
C VAL A 261 -4.55 9.94 -12.67
N THR A 262 -5.70 9.72 -13.32
CA THR A 262 -6.78 10.72 -13.35
C THR A 262 -7.72 10.61 -12.15
N GLY A 263 -7.67 9.50 -11.42
CA GLY A 263 -8.33 9.31 -10.14
C GLY A 263 -7.52 9.89 -8.96
N ASN A 264 -8.01 9.66 -7.75
CA ASN A 264 -7.31 10.05 -6.53
C ASN A 264 -6.21 9.04 -6.19
N VAL A 265 -5.05 9.54 -5.75
CA VAL A 265 -4.00 8.71 -5.18
C VAL A 265 -3.91 8.99 -3.69
N ASN A 266 -4.17 7.97 -2.87
CA ASN A 266 -4.09 8.04 -1.42
C ASN A 266 -3.01 7.07 -0.92
N ILE A 267 -2.06 7.58 -0.14
CA ILE A 267 -0.95 6.83 0.43
C ILE A 267 -1.08 6.89 1.95
N ASN A 268 -1.31 5.75 2.57
CA ASN A 268 -1.46 5.61 4.01
C ASN A 268 -0.26 4.88 4.59
N LEU A 269 0.51 5.57 5.42
CA LEU A 269 1.69 5.03 6.09
C LEU A 269 1.37 4.79 7.56
N SER A 270 1.49 3.54 8.00
CA SER A 270 1.34 3.18 9.40
C SER A 270 2.60 2.46 9.88
N ASN A 271 3.35 3.08 10.81
CA ASN A 271 4.61 2.55 11.34
C ASN A 271 5.58 2.06 10.24
N SER A 272 5.63 2.80 9.13
CA SER A 272 6.35 2.40 7.92
C SER A 272 7.17 3.56 7.38
N PRO A 273 8.46 3.65 7.71
CA PRO A 273 9.33 4.71 7.23
C PRO A 273 9.61 4.55 5.74
N ILE A 274 9.08 5.44 4.94
CA ILE A 274 9.37 5.55 3.50
C ILE A 274 10.31 6.75 3.30
N GLY A 275 11.45 6.51 2.66
CA GLY A 275 12.47 7.53 2.48
C GLY A 275 12.05 8.68 1.55
N GLU A 276 11.28 8.38 0.50
CA GLU A 276 10.84 9.36 -0.48
C GLU A 276 9.47 9.01 -1.07
N ILE A 277 8.59 10.01 -1.09
CA ILE A 277 7.34 10.00 -1.85
C ILE A 277 7.43 11.13 -2.87
N ASP A 278 7.23 10.81 -4.14
CA ASP A 278 7.28 11.77 -5.24
C ASP A 278 5.95 11.79 -5.99
N GLY A 279 5.27 12.93 -5.88
CA GLY A 279 3.96 13.16 -6.48
C GLY A 279 4.01 13.86 -7.85
N ASP A 280 5.18 14.00 -8.47
CA ASP A 280 5.33 14.80 -9.69
C ASP A 280 4.80 14.08 -10.93
N CYS A 281 3.53 14.24 -11.20
CA CYS A 281 2.86 13.73 -12.38
C CYS A 281 2.03 14.80 -13.10
N GLY A 282 2.45 16.01 -13.08
CA GLY A 282 1.79 17.12 -13.77
C GLY A 282 0.38 17.47 -13.27
N SER A 283 -0.53 16.53 -13.18
CA SER A 283 -1.94 16.79 -12.78
C SER A 283 -2.42 16.00 -11.56
N CYS A 284 -1.74 14.93 -11.17
CA CYS A 284 -2.15 14.08 -10.06
C CYS A 284 -1.16 14.18 -8.90
N ARG A 285 -1.63 14.69 -7.78
CA ARG A 285 -0.85 14.77 -6.54
C ARG A 285 -1.41 13.82 -5.51
N ALA A 286 -0.54 13.05 -4.86
CA ALA A 286 -0.96 12.14 -3.81
C ALA A 286 -1.44 12.87 -2.57
N ASN A 287 -2.44 12.32 -1.91
CA ASN A 287 -2.77 12.61 -0.52
C ASN A 287 -2.02 11.60 0.36
N VAL A 288 -1.21 12.09 1.27
CA VAL A 288 -0.40 11.26 2.16
C VAL A 288 -0.91 11.38 3.59
N SER A 289 -1.18 10.25 4.22
CA SER A 289 -1.55 10.17 5.65
C SER A 289 -0.52 9.35 6.41
N VAL A 290 -0.08 9.85 7.57
CA VAL A 290 0.96 9.25 8.40
C VAL A 290 0.44 8.99 9.79
N VAL A 291 0.54 7.74 10.22
CA VAL A 291 0.35 7.27 11.60
C VAL A 291 1.63 6.58 12.02
N THR A 292 2.29 7.02 13.07
CA THR A 292 3.53 6.37 13.52
C THR A 292 3.68 6.40 15.03
N GLU A 293 4.32 5.38 15.58
CA GLU A 293 4.77 5.31 16.97
C GLU A 293 6.24 5.73 17.11
N TYR A 294 6.93 5.89 15.98
CA TYR A 294 8.36 6.19 15.91
C TYR A 294 8.59 7.44 15.09
N GLN A 295 9.66 8.17 15.42
CA GLN A 295 10.15 9.24 14.57
C GLN A 295 10.83 8.65 13.34
N TYR A 296 10.53 9.17 12.15
CA TYR A 296 11.27 8.88 10.94
C TYR A 296 11.31 10.09 10.00
N SER A 297 12.33 10.11 9.15
CA SER A 297 12.54 11.18 8.16
C SER A 297 12.05 10.75 6.79
N SER A 298 11.41 11.65 6.07
CA SER A 298 10.93 11.43 4.69
C SER A 298 11.06 12.70 3.85
N ALA A 299 11.37 12.51 2.56
CA ALA A 299 11.17 13.54 1.53
C ALA A 299 9.79 13.36 0.90
N MET A 300 8.99 14.44 0.88
CA MET A 300 7.64 14.42 0.32
C MET A 300 7.51 15.50 -0.75
N LYS A 301 7.75 15.09 -1.99
CA LYS A 301 7.80 15.96 -3.15
C LYS A 301 6.48 15.96 -3.88
N ASN A 302 6.04 17.12 -4.36
CA ASN A 302 4.91 17.27 -5.30
C ASN A 302 3.61 16.58 -4.84
N ILE A 303 3.39 16.49 -3.54
CA ILE A 303 2.15 15.96 -2.95
C ILE A 303 1.09 17.05 -2.82
N GLY A 304 -0.19 16.67 -2.81
CA GLY A 304 -1.31 17.62 -2.69
C GLY A 304 -1.71 17.88 -1.25
N LEU A 305 -1.74 16.84 -0.44
CA LEU A 305 -2.10 16.93 0.99
C LEU A 305 -1.19 16.01 1.80
N LEU A 306 -0.60 16.57 2.86
CA LEU A 306 0.05 15.81 3.93
C LEU A 306 -0.82 15.86 5.18
N THR A 307 -1.18 14.71 5.72
CA THR A 307 -1.84 14.59 7.02
C THR A 307 -0.94 13.83 7.99
N VAL A 308 -0.59 14.42 9.13
CA VAL A 308 0.06 13.72 10.24
C VAL A 308 -0.99 13.45 11.30
N ASP A 309 -1.48 12.20 11.33
CA ASP A 309 -2.57 11.79 12.22
C ASP A 309 -2.06 11.56 13.66
N SER A 310 -0.91 10.89 13.79
CA SER A 310 -0.27 10.68 15.09
C SER A 310 1.21 10.36 14.94
N GLY A 311 1.98 10.62 16.04
CA GLY A 311 3.42 10.40 16.09
C GLY A 311 4.21 11.49 15.39
N MET A 312 5.50 11.29 15.16
CA MET A 312 6.44 12.31 14.68
C MET A 312 6.97 11.99 13.29
N LEU A 313 6.67 12.85 12.35
CA LEU A 313 7.23 12.86 10.99
C LEU A 313 8.22 14.01 10.85
N GLU A 314 9.47 13.70 10.54
CA GLU A 314 10.51 14.67 10.18
C GLU A 314 10.58 14.80 8.66
N LEU A 315 10.46 16.02 8.14
CA LEU A 315 10.58 16.28 6.71
C LEU A 315 11.99 16.70 6.34
N THR A 316 12.53 16.07 5.30
CA THR A 316 13.78 16.44 4.67
C THR A 316 13.56 17.28 3.42
N GLU A 317 12.37 17.18 2.81
CA GLU A 317 11.95 17.97 1.65
C GLU A 317 10.43 18.00 1.58
N ILE A 318 9.86 19.12 1.13
CA ILE A 318 8.44 19.30 0.85
C ILE A 318 8.26 20.37 -0.24
N ASN A 319 7.19 20.27 -1.03
CA ASN A 319 6.87 21.28 -2.04
C ASN A 319 6.09 22.47 -1.45
N ASP A 320 6.23 23.63 -2.07
CA ASP A 320 5.70 24.92 -1.59
C ASP A 320 4.17 25.09 -1.65
N ASP A 321 3.47 24.22 -2.37
CA ASP A 321 2.04 24.32 -2.64
C ASP A 321 1.23 23.18 -2.04
N VAL A 322 1.83 22.42 -1.13
CA VAL A 322 1.17 21.35 -0.39
C VAL A 322 0.17 21.92 0.64
N ASN A 323 -0.94 21.22 0.82
CA ASN A 323 -1.80 21.41 1.98
C ASN A 323 -1.30 20.54 3.13
N VAL A 324 -1.18 21.11 4.32
CA VAL A 324 -0.71 20.41 5.52
C VAL A 324 -1.80 20.36 6.56
N LYS A 325 -1.99 19.18 7.16
CA LYS A 325 -2.88 18.95 8.28
C LYS A 325 -2.14 18.19 9.38
N ILE A 326 -2.18 18.71 10.60
CA ILE A 326 -1.64 18.03 11.78
C ILE A 326 -2.78 17.77 12.74
N ASN A 327 -3.12 16.52 12.98
CA ASN A 327 -4.13 16.14 13.96
C ASN A 327 -3.56 16.20 15.39
N SER A 328 -4.42 16.16 16.40
CA SER A 328 -4.06 16.47 17.81
C SER A 328 -2.92 15.64 18.41
N ASN A 329 -2.66 14.46 17.88
CA ASN A 329 -1.58 13.58 18.33
C ASN A 329 -0.39 13.54 17.35
N GLY A 330 -0.43 14.35 16.29
CA GLY A 330 0.60 14.42 15.26
C GLY A 330 1.66 15.46 15.60
N ILE A 331 2.89 15.16 15.27
CA ILE A 331 4.04 16.05 15.31
C ILE A 331 4.67 16.12 13.93
N LEU A 332 4.72 17.29 13.35
CA LEU A 332 5.41 17.54 12.09
C LEU A 332 6.69 18.33 12.37
N ASP A 333 7.82 17.69 12.11
CA ASP A 333 9.13 18.30 12.26
C ASP A 333 9.66 18.79 10.90
N MET A 334 9.72 20.09 10.74
CA MET A 334 10.25 20.79 9.57
C MET A 334 11.57 21.51 9.88
N SER A 335 12.22 21.16 11.00
CA SER A 335 13.43 21.84 11.47
C SER A 335 14.62 21.73 10.50
N ASN A 336 14.62 20.73 9.62
CA ASN A 336 15.66 20.57 8.60
C ASN A 336 15.44 21.45 7.36
N LEU A 337 14.28 22.08 7.21
CA LEU A 337 13.94 22.81 5.98
C LEU A 337 14.37 24.28 6.00
N GLY A 338 14.63 24.86 7.18
CA GLY A 338 14.98 26.28 7.33
C GLY A 338 13.82 27.20 6.95
N GLU A 339 13.77 27.61 5.69
CA GLU A 339 12.65 28.35 5.12
C GLU A 339 11.78 27.38 4.32
N CYS A 340 10.46 27.42 4.56
CA CYS A 340 9.51 26.59 3.85
C CYS A 340 8.19 27.33 3.61
N SER A 341 7.46 26.94 2.60
CA SER A 341 6.11 27.42 2.35
C SER A 341 5.14 26.27 2.12
N VAL A 342 3.88 26.52 2.44
CA VAL A 342 2.76 25.59 2.22
C VAL A 342 1.57 26.38 1.69
N ASN A 343 0.62 25.70 1.05
CA ASN A 343 -0.61 26.37 0.63
C ASN A 343 -1.54 26.56 1.83
N ASP A 344 -2.31 25.58 2.22
CA ASP A 344 -3.17 25.64 3.41
C ASP A 344 -2.52 24.90 4.58
N PHE A 345 -2.74 25.42 5.80
CA PHE A 345 -2.26 24.79 7.01
C PHE A 345 -3.42 24.61 8.02
N TYR A 346 -3.68 23.37 8.40
CA TYR A 346 -4.72 22.98 9.35
C TYR A 346 -4.08 22.44 10.62
N GLY A 347 -4.02 23.26 11.67
CA GLY A 347 -3.41 22.92 12.93
C GLY A 347 -4.33 22.12 13.86
N GLY A 348 -3.72 21.35 14.72
CA GLY A 348 -4.38 20.56 15.78
C GLY A 348 -3.38 19.80 16.64
N GLY A 349 -2.16 19.64 16.12
CA GLY A 349 -1.05 18.98 16.77
C GLY A 349 0.15 19.90 16.97
N THR A 350 1.36 19.34 16.87
CA THR A 350 2.61 20.05 17.10
C THR A 350 3.39 20.26 15.82
N LEU A 351 3.90 21.46 15.62
CA LEU A 351 4.84 21.81 14.52
C LEU A 351 6.20 22.17 15.12
N VAL A 352 7.24 21.53 14.65
CA VAL A 352 8.64 21.85 14.99
C VAL A 352 9.30 22.53 13.81
N LEU A 353 9.92 23.70 14.05
CA LEU A 353 10.66 24.46 13.02
C LEU A 353 12.13 24.62 13.39
N ALA A 354 12.95 24.90 12.38
CA ALA A 354 14.34 25.26 12.59
C ALA A 354 14.47 26.52 13.47
N LYS A 355 15.61 26.65 14.11
CA LYS A 355 16.03 27.92 14.70
C LYS A 355 16.04 29.00 13.62
N ASP A 356 15.39 30.14 13.90
CA ASP A 356 15.19 31.23 12.95
C ASP A 356 14.49 30.79 11.63
N GLY A 357 13.77 29.65 11.67
CA GLY A 357 13.02 29.13 10.52
C GLY A 357 11.86 30.04 10.12
N LEU A 358 11.54 30.05 8.84
CA LEU A 358 10.40 30.77 8.27
C LEU A 358 9.40 29.81 7.67
N LEU A 359 8.17 29.81 8.21
CA LEU A 359 7.02 29.15 7.56
C LEU A 359 6.14 30.21 6.87
N THR A 360 5.94 30.07 5.58
CA THR A 360 4.99 30.87 4.82
C THR A 360 3.75 30.03 4.52
N VAL A 361 2.59 30.48 4.95
CA VAL A 361 1.29 29.90 4.59
C VAL A 361 0.66 30.77 3.52
N ASN A 362 0.65 30.32 2.28
CA ASN A 362 0.18 31.09 1.13
C ASN A 362 -1.36 31.17 1.08
N GLY A 363 -2.04 30.13 1.56
CA GLY A 363 -3.50 30.02 1.62
C GLY A 363 -4.05 30.30 3.00
N THR A 364 -4.86 29.38 3.50
CA THR A 364 -5.58 29.51 4.77
C THR A 364 -4.83 28.86 5.92
N LEU A 365 -4.66 29.60 7.01
CA LEU A 365 -4.26 29.07 8.29
C LEU A 365 -5.50 28.86 9.15
N SER A 366 -5.69 27.64 9.67
CA SER A 366 -6.80 27.33 10.57
C SER A 366 -6.40 26.35 11.67
N GLY A 367 -7.21 26.31 12.75
CA GLY A 367 -6.95 25.46 13.91
C GLY A 367 -5.95 26.04 14.90
N VAL A 368 -5.62 25.27 15.93
CA VAL A 368 -4.64 25.60 16.96
C VAL A 368 -3.48 24.64 16.88
N THR A 369 -2.28 25.17 16.71
CA THR A 369 -1.07 24.36 16.60
C THR A 369 -0.12 24.71 17.72
N GLU A 370 0.41 23.71 18.40
CA GLU A 370 1.51 23.88 19.34
C GLU A 370 2.83 24.04 18.57
N PHE A 371 3.59 25.07 18.93
CA PHE A 371 4.90 25.31 18.35
C PHE A 371 5.99 24.83 19.29
N GLN A 372 6.94 24.11 18.71
CA GLN A 372 8.23 23.82 19.31
C GLN A 372 9.34 24.32 18.38
N THR A 373 10.36 24.89 18.94
CA THR A 373 11.58 25.25 18.20
C THR A 373 12.68 24.28 18.56
N SER A 374 13.59 24.04 17.62
CA SER A 374 14.81 23.26 17.87
C SER A 374 15.84 23.99 18.72
N GLY A 375 15.48 25.16 19.29
CA GLY A 375 16.34 26.01 20.10
C GLY A 375 16.83 25.34 21.37
N GLY A 376 18.09 25.55 21.71
CA GLY A 376 18.77 25.03 22.87
C GLY A 376 19.09 26.11 23.90
N VAL A 377 19.68 25.68 24.99
CA VAL A 377 20.33 26.57 25.97
C VAL A 377 21.74 26.81 25.47
N ASN A 378 22.17 28.09 25.32
CA ASN A 378 23.54 28.39 24.93
C ASN A 378 24.56 27.95 26.01
N SER A 379 25.84 28.00 25.68
CA SER A 379 26.92 27.61 26.59
C SER A 379 26.96 28.36 27.94
N SER A 380 26.18 29.43 28.05
CA SER A 380 26.02 30.22 29.29
C SER A 380 24.75 29.90 30.07
N GLY A 381 23.98 28.88 29.68
CA GLY A 381 22.74 28.47 30.32
C GLY A 381 21.55 29.43 30.08
N VAL A 382 21.67 30.32 29.12
CA VAL A 382 20.59 31.22 28.70
C VAL A 382 19.80 30.57 27.59
N ALA A 383 18.47 30.44 27.75
CA ALA A 383 17.60 29.98 26.69
C ALA A 383 17.66 30.93 25.49
N GLU A 384 18.08 30.42 24.35
CA GLU A 384 18.03 31.14 23.11
C GLU A 384 16.64 30.97 22.51
N TYR A 385 15.85 32.03 22.57
CA TYR A 385 14.52 32.05 21.95
C TYR A 385 14.69 32.30 20.47
N ASP A 386 14.24 31.36 19.68
CA ASP A 386 14.21 31.48 18.25
C ASP A 386 13.11 32.44 17.80
N ARG A 387 13.38 33.19 16.74
CA ARG A 387 12.35 33.99 16.10
C ARG A 387 11.58 33.12 15.16
N LEU A 388 10.31 32.91 15.46
CA LEU A 388 9.39 32.24 14.57
C LEU A 388 8.75 33.30 13.67
N TYR A 389 8.89 33.15 12.38
CA TYR A 389 8.24 33.97 11.38
C TYR A 389 7.14 33.16 10.71
N ILE A 390 5.88 33.59 10.90
CA ILE A 390 4.75 33.03 10.18
C ILE A 390 4.15 34.14 9.33
N LYS A 391 4.15 33.94 8.04
CA LYS A 391 3.50 34.84 7.11
C LYS A 391 2.23 34.16 6.61
N THR A 392 1.08 34.73 6.95
CA THR A 392 -0.22 34.31 6.43
C THR A 392 -1.02 35.52 6.02
N SER A 393 -1.84 35.36 4.97
CA SER A 393 -2.73 36.41 4.50
C SER A 393 -4.19 36.19 4.90
N LYS A 394 -4.56 34.99 5.35
CA LYS A 394 -5.96 34.59 5.63
C LYS A 394 -6.00 33.54 6.73
N GLY A 395 -7.08 33.53 7.49
CA GLY A 395 -7.42 32.47 8.43
C GLY A 395 -7.72 32.95 9.84
N ASP A 396 -8.25 32.05 10.63
CA ASP A 396 -8.62 32.22 12.05
C ASP A 396 -7.81 31.30 12.97
N GLY A 397 -6.76 30.68 12.43
CA GLY A 397 -5.87 29.81 13.17
C GLY A 397 -5.06 30.57 14.22
N SER A 398 -4.70 29.89 15.27
CA SER A 398 -3.81 30.39 16.31
C SER A 398 -2.68 29.40 16.59
N PHE A 399 -1.59 29.95 17.10
CA PHE A 399 -0.44 29.16 17.53
C PHE A 399 -0.27 29.33 19.02
N THR A 400 -0.03 28.21 19.71
CA THR A 400 0.35 28.20 21.11
C THR A 400 1.84 27.91 21.20
N PHE A 401 2.59 28.84 21.77
CA PHE A 401 4.02 28.65 21.96
C PHE A 401 4.27 27.94 23.28
N ASN A 402 5.01 26.82 23.26
CA ASN A 402 5.47 26.13 24.44
C ASN A 402 6.96 26.39 24.65
N PRO A 403 7.31 27.38 25.51
CA PRO A 403 8.70 27.80 25.72
C PRO A 403 9.55 26.83 26.54
N TYR A 404 8.93 25.74 27.06
CA TYR A 404 9.58 24.81 28.00
C TYR A 404 9.81 23.41 27.44
N ALA A 405 9.46 23.15 26.19
CA ALA A 405 9.77 21.87 25.57
C ALA A 405 11.28 21.78 25.39
N THR A 406 11.97 21.09 26.28
CA THR A 406 13.39 20.77 26.16
C THR A 406 13.54 19.46 25.41
N GLN A 407 14.65 19.28 24.72
CA GLN A 407 15.00 18.06 23.98
C GLN A 407 14.99 16.77 24.84
N SER A 408 14.87 16.91 26.19
CA SER A 408 14.74 15.80 27.14
C SER A 408 13.33 15.24 27.26
N ASP A 409 12.34 15.90 26.69
CA ASP A 409 10.91 15.52 26.79
C ASP A 409 10.41 14.87 25.47
N MET A 410 11.31 14.61 24.51
CA MET A 410 11.06 13.90 23.24
C MET A 410 11.53 12.44 23.30
#